data_5742555e767b5c8c4282d94e4851dd61
#
_entry.id   5742555e767b5c8c4282d94e4851dd61
#
_cell.length_a   1.000
_cell.length_b   1.000
_cell.length_c   1.000
_cell.angle_alpha   90.00
_cell.angle_beta   90.00
_cell.angle_gamma   90.00
#
_symmetry.space_group_name_H-M   'P 1'
#
loop_
_entity.id
_entity.type
_entity.pdbx_description
1 polymer ?
#
loop_
_entity_poly.entity_id
_entity_poly.type
_entity_poly.pdbx_seq_one_letter_code
_entity_poly.pdbx_strand_id
1 'polypeptide(L)'
;CRHGVPVHTDGARLFNAAVALGLSCREMAAHTDSVTVCLSKGLSAPVGSVLMGPADFIARARTIRRMLGGTLRQAGVIAAAGLVALEHMVERLADDHARACRLHQGLRAIDPAWCAAELPQTNIVQVRVDTSAAEARLWQARLAQAGVLVRTGSAGLLRLVTHRHIDDAAVDSTLQAFARLQHPT
;
A
#
# COMPACT_ATOMS: atom_id res chain seq x y z
N CYS A 1 6.05 -27.41 -5.20
CA CYS A 1 7.31 -27.01 -4.51
C CYS A 1 8.28 -28.18 -4.47
N ARG A 2 9.58 -27.96 -4.79
CA ARG A 2 10.62 -29.04 -4.83
C ARG A 2 10.82 -29.76 -3.48
N HIS A 3 10.38 -29.19 -2.38
CA HIS A 3 10.62 -29.71 -1.02
C HIS A 3 9.34 -30.06 -0.25
N GLY A 4 8.16 -30.05 -0.88
CA GLY A 4 6.89 -30.36 -0.23
C GLY A 4 6.48 -29.37 0.88
N VAL A 5 7.12 -28.20 0.97
CA VAL A 5 6.80 -27.17 1.96
C VAL A 5 5.69 -26.28 1.42
N PRO A 6 4.56 -26.14 2.14
CA PRO A 6 3.49 -25.23 1.74
C PRO A 6 3.96 -23.78 1.72
N VAL A 7 3.50 -23.03 0.73
CA VAL A 7 3.80 -21.60 0.58
C VAL A 7 2.55 -20.78 0.90
N HIS A 8 2.68 -19.88 1.87
CA HIS A 8 1.67 -18.85 2.14
C HIS A 8 2.13 -17.49 1.64
N THR A 9 1.27 -16.81 0.89
CA THR A 9 1.54 -15.44 0.44
C THR A 9 0.77 -14.43 1.28
N ASP A 10 1.50 -13.51 1.94
CA ASP A 10 0.91 -12.26 2.40
C ASP A 10 0.68 -11.36 1.20
N GLY A 11 -0.51 -11.48 0.62
CA GLY A 11 -0.97 -10.69 -0.53
C GLY A 11 -1.64 -9.38 -0.13
N ALA A 12 -1.18 -8.72 0.93
CA ALA A 12 -1.76 -7.47 1.43
C ALA A 12 -1.91 -6.38 0.36
N ARG A 13 -1.10 -6.44 -0.71
CA ARG A 13 -1.18 -5.58 -1.90
C ARG A 13 -1.15 -6.37 -3.20
N LEU A 14 -1.71 -7.58 -3.20
CA LEU A 14 -1.74 -8.45 -4.38
C LEU A 14 -2.41 -7.75 -5.58
N PHE A 15 -3.50 -7.03 -5.35
CA PHE A 15 -4.20 -6.30 -6.40
C PHE A 15 -3.36 -5.18 -7.01
N ASN A 16 -2.57 -4.46 -6.21
CA ASN A 16 -1.63 -3.48 -6.74
C ASN A 16 -0.58 -4.15 -7.64
N ALA A 17 -0.02 -5.27 -7.21
CA ALA A 17 0.95 -6.00 -8.01
C ALA A 17 0.32 -6.57 -9.29
N ALA A 18 -0.88 -7.12 -9.22
CA ALA A 18 -1.63 -7.63 -10.36
C ALA A 18 -1.85 -6.54 -11.42
N VAL A 19 -2.34 -5.37 -11.02
CA VAL A 19 -2.55 -4.22 -11.92
C VAL A 19 -1.22 -3.73 -12.51
N ALA A 20 -0.16 -3.65 -11.71
CA ALA A 20 1.14 -3.19 -12.19
C ALA A 20 1.79 -4.15 -13.20
N LEU A 21 1.53 -5.44 -13.07
CA LEU A 21 2.09 -6.49 -13.95
C LEU A 21 1.18 -6.84 -15.13
N GLY A 22 -0.06 -6.34 -15.15
CA GLY A 22 -1.07 -6.75 -16.13
C GLY A 22 -1.47 -8.23 -16.01
N LEU A 23 -1.37 -8.81 -14.80
CA LEU A 23 -1.71 -10.20 -14.51
C LEU A 23 -2.99 -10.28 -13.69
N SER A 24 -3.71 -11.40 -13.81
CA SER A 24 -4.81 -11.69 -12.91
C SER A 24 -4.30 -12.11 -11.52
N CYS A 25 -5.08 -11.85 -10.46
CA CYS A 25 -4.76 -12.35 -9.13
C CYS A 25 -4.69 -13.89 -9.07
N ARG A 26 -5.41 -14.57 -9.96
CA ARG A 26 -5.35 -16.04 -10.11
C ARG A 26 -3.97 -16.49 -10.56
N GLU A 27 -3.41 -15.84 -11.58
CA GLU A 27 -2.06 -16.16 -12.09
C GLU A 27 -1.01 -15.91 -11.00
N MET A 28 -1.11 -14.80 -10.28
CA MET A 28 -0.18 -14.49 -9.20
C MET A 28 -0.28 -15.48 -8.03
N ALA A 29 -1.47 -15.96 -7.71
CA ALA A 29 -1.70 -16.93 -6.63
C ALA A 29 -1.42 -18.38 -7.04
N ALA A 30 -1.22 -18.67 -8.32
CA ALA A 30 -1.06 -20.05 -8.83
C ALA A 30 0.16 -20.79 -8.26
N HIS A 31 1.13 -20.06 -7.72
CA HIS A 31 2.36 -20.63 -7.15
C HIS A 31 2.34 -20.71 -5.61
N THR A 32 1.18 -20.51 -4.99
CA THR A 32 1.02 -20.54 -3.53
C THR A 32 -0.08 -21.50 -3.12
N ASP A 33 0.07 -22.10 -1.94
CA ASP A 33 -0.93 -23.01 -1.38
C ASP A 33 -2.05 -22.25 -0.65
N SER A 34 -1.74 -21.04 -0.16
CA SER A 34 -2.71 -20.16 0.47
C SER A 34 -2.28 -18.70 0.34
N VAL A 35 -3.25 -17.79 0.38
CA VAL A 35 -2.99 -16.36 0.26
C VAL A 35 -3.95 -15.55 1.14
N THR A 36 -3.42 -14.51 1.77
CA THR A 36 -4.24 -13.49 2.45
C THR A 36 -4.20 -12.20 1.62
N VAL A 37 -5.36 -11.59 1.37
CA VAL A 37 -5.46 -10.27 0.73
C VAL A 37 -6.13 -9.28 1.66
N CYS A 38 -5.69 -8.02 1.64
CA CYS A 38 -6.33 -6.93 2.37
C CYS A 38 -7.35 -6.22 1.48
N LEU A 39 -8.56 -6.01 2.01
CA LEU A 39 -9.59 -5.18 1.40
C LEU A 39 -9.46 -3.71 1.85
N SER A 40 -8.85 -3.46 3.01
CA SER A 40 -8.77 -2.16 3.69
C SER A 40 -7.54 -1.32 3.34
N LYS A 41 -6.81 -1.67 2.28
CA LYS A 41 -5.68 -0.89 1.76
C LYS A 41 -6.06 -0.20 0.44
N GLY A 42 -5.40 -0.49 -0.67
CA GLY A 42 -5.69 0.12 -1.97
C GLY A 42 -7.15 -0.02 -2.42
N LEU A 43 -7.82 -1.11 -2.06
CA LEU A 43 -9.24 -1.32 -2.37
C LEU A 43 -10.21 -0.49 -1.51
N SER A 44 -9.71 0.17 -0.47
CA SER A 44 -10.45 1.17 0.33
C SER A 44 -11.71 0.66 1.04
N ALA A 45 -11.86 -0.64 1.27
CA ALA A 45 -12.89 -1.11 2.19
C ALA A 45 -12.59 -0.62 3.62
N PRO A 46 -13.59 -0.34 4.46
CA PRO A 46 -13.38 0.22 5.80
C PRO A 46 -12.59 -0.74 6.70
N VAL A 47 -12.72 -2.05 6.49
CA VAL A 47 -12.06 -3.10 7.28
C VAL A 47 -12.06 -4.41 6.48
N GLY A 48 -11.13 -5.29 6.81
CA GLY A 48 -11.18 -6.69 6.42
C GLY A 48 -9.98 -7.16 5.61
N SER A 49 -9.77 -8.46 5.74
CA SER A 49 -8.89 -9.26 4.90
C SER A 49 -9.56 -10.59 4.61
N VAL A 50 -9.19 -11.22 3.51
CA VAL A 50 -9.71 -12.51 3.09
C VAL A 50 -8.56 -13.51 3.02
N LEU A 51 -8.71 -14.63 3.73
CA LEU A 51 -7.82 -15.77 3.64
C LEU A 51 -8.41 -16.79 2.66
N MET A 52 -7.61 -17.21 1.70
CA MET A 52 -7.96 -18.20 0.67
C MET A 52 -6.97 -19.36 0.69
N GLY A 53 -7.46 -20.55 0.35
CA GLY A 53 -6.67 -21.78 0.30
C GLY A 53 -7.56 -23.01 0.15
N PRO A 54 -7.02 -24.24 0.27
CA PRO A 54 -7.76 -25.49 0.22
C PRO A 54 -8.87 -25.55 1.28
N ALA A 55 -9.93 -26.30 1.01
CA ALA A 55 -11.12 -26.33 1.85
C ALA A 55 -10.83 -26.79 3.29
N ASP A 56 -9.99 -27.81 3.44
CA ASP A 56 -9.57 -28.34 4.76
C ASP A 56 -8.73 -27.33 5.55
N PHE A 57 -7.84 -26.59 4.87
CA PHE A 57 -7.08 -25.49 5.45
C PHE A 57 -8.03 -24.38 5.95
N ILE A 58 -8.99 -23.97 5.14
CA ILE A 58 -9.96 -22.92 5.53
C ILE A 58 -10.87 -23.40 6.67
N ALA A 59 -11.26 -24.68 6.70
CA ALA A 59 -12.04 -25.22 7.82
C ALA A 59 -11.28 -25.11 9.14
N ARG A 60 -10.01 -25.49 9.17
CA ARG A 60 -9.12 -25.32 10.34
C ARG A 60 -8.91 -23.86 10.71
N ALA A 61 -8.66 -22.99 9.72
CA ALA A 61 -8.48 -21.57 9.93
C ALA A 61 -9.71 -20.91 10.57
N ARG A 62 -10.92 -21.30 10.18
CA ARG A 62 -12.18 -20.83 10.81
C ARG A 62 -12.27 -21.22 12.28
N THR A 63 -11.84 -22.43 12.64
CA THR A 63 -11.79 -22.88 14.03
C THR A 63 -10.81 -22.06 14.85
N ILE A 64 -9.58 -21.89 14.34
CA ILE A 64 -8.55 -21.05 14.98
C ILE A 64 -9.01 -19.61 15.13
N ARG A 65 -9.60 -19.02 14.08
CA ARG A 65 -10.17 -17.67 14.13
C ARG A 65 -11.18 -17.52 15.29
N ARG A 66 -12.04 -18.52 15.50
CA ARG A 66 -13.01 -18.53 16.60
C ARG A 66 -12.33 -18.57 17.96
N MET A 67 -11.33 -19.43 18.11
CA MET A 67 -10.54 -19.56 19.34
C MET A 67 -9.83 -18.25 19.71
N LEU A 68 -9.36 -17.51 18.71
CA LEU A 68 -8.69 -16.22 18.88
C LEU A 68 -9.65 -15.03 19.02
N GLY A 69 -10.95 -15.26 19.14
CA GLY A 69 -11.95 -14.20 19.26
C GLY A 69 -12.29 -13.46 17.96
N GLY A 70 -11.80 -13.93 16.79
CA GLY A 70 -12.00 -13.31 15.49
C GLY A 70 -13.34 -13.60 14.83
N THR A 71 -14.35 -14.09 15.58
CA THR A 71 -15.69 -14.35 15.04
C THR A 71 -16.55 -13.10 15.18
N LEU A 72 -17.02 -12.60 14.05
CA LEU A 72 -17.96 -11.48 13.98
C LEU A 72 -19.33 -12.00 13.55
N ARG A 73 -20.37 -11.71 14.35
CA ARG A 73 -21.77 -11.89 13.93
C ARG A 73 -22.15 -10.72 13.03
N GLN A 74 -23.14 -10.93 12.17
CA GLN A 74 -23.59 -9.89 11.21
C GLN A 74 -22.44 -9.32 10.35
N ALA A 75 -21.49 -10.15 9.95
CA ALA A 75 -20.35 -9.76 9.11
C ALA A 75 -20.77 -9.23 7.73
N GLY A 76 -22.02 -9.40 7.34
CA GLY A 76 -22.57 -8.90 6.07
C GLY A 76 -22.37 -7.40 5.86
N VAL A 77 -22.40 -6.59 6.93
CA VAL A 77 -22.16 -5.13 6.85
C VAL A 77 -20.76 -4.81 6.28
N ILE A 78 -19.75 -5.49 6.79
CA ILE A 78 -18.37 -5.29 6.29
C ILE A 78 -18.12 -6.05 4.99
N ALA A 79 -18.77 -7.21 4.79
CA ALA A 79 -18.65 -7.99 3.57
C ALA A 79 -19.24 -7.26 2.36
N ALA A 80 -20.35 -6.54 2.52
CA ALA A 80 -20.95 -5.72 1.46
C ALA A 80 -19.97 -4.64 0.98
N ALA A 81 -19.30 -3.94 1.89
CA ALA A 81 -18.26 -2.97 1.54
C ALA A 81 -17.07 -3.64 0.84
N GLY A 82 -16.73 -4.87 1.26
CA GLY A 82 -15.68 -5.68 0.62
C GLY A 82 -16.04 -6.09 -0.81
N LEU A 83 -17.30 -6.43 -1.09
CA LEU A 83 -17.78 -6.73 -2.45
C LEU A 83 -17.66 -5.50 -3.35
N VAL A 84 -18.17 -4.35 -2.91
CA VAL A 84 -18.03 -3.08 -3.65
C VAL A 84 -16.57 -2.76 -3.93
N ALA A 85 -15.68 -3.00 -2.96
CA ALA A 85 -14.24 -2.79 -3.14
C ALA A 85 -13.64 -3.71 -4.22
N LEU A 86 -14.04 -4.97 -4.26
CA LEU A 86 -13.56 -5.93 -5.27
C LEU A 86 -14.11 -5.63 -6.67
N GLU A 87 -15.35 -5.16 -6.77
CA GLU A 87 -16.02 -4.88 -8.03
C GLU A 87 -15.57 -3.56 -8.67
N HIS A 88 -15.26 -2.53 -7.86
CA HIS A 88 -15.08 -1.18 -8.37
C HIS A 88 -13.73 -0.54 -8.09
N MET A 89 -12.90 -1.14 -7.19
CA MET A 89 -11.69 -0.46 -6.75
C MET A 89 -10.40 -1.04 -7.31
N VAL A 90 -10.45 -2.21 -7.97
CA VAL A 90 -9.23 -2.87 -8.47
C VAL A 90 -8.61 -2.09 -9.63
N GLU A 91 -9.39 -1.79 -10.67
CA GLU A 91 -8.88 -1.12 -11.87
C GLU A 91 -8.35 0.29 -11.58
N ARG A 92 -9.02 1.03 -10.67
CA ARG A 92 -8.58 2.37 -10.30
C ARG A 92 -7.23 2.42 -9.55
N LEU A 93 -6.67 1.28 -9.13
CA LEU A 93 -5.31 1.24 -8.57
C LEU A 93 -4.26 1.76 -9.57
N ALA A 94 -4.54 1.69 -10.86
CA ALA A 94 -3.70 2.30 -11.88
C ALA A 94 -3.53 3.82 -11.68
N ASP A 95 -4.57 4.53 -11.23
CA ASP A 95 -4.50 5.97 -10.93
C ASP A 95 -3.55 6.24 -9.76
N ASP A 96 -3.61 5.38 -8.71
CA ASP A 96 -2.71 5.49 -7.56
C ASP A 96 -1.25 5.28 -7.97
N HIS A 97 -1.00 4.33 -8.90
CA HIS A 97 0.34 4.06 -9.43
C HIS A 97 0.84 5.23 -10.29
N ALA A 98 0.01 5.79 -11.16
CA ALA A 98 0.36 6.95 -11.98
C ALA A 98 0.72 8.17 -11.11
N ARG A 99 -0.07 8.43 -10.05
CA ARG A 99 0.22 9.52 -9.09
C ARG A 99 1.49 9.26 -8.28
N ALA A 100 1.77 8.01 -7.90
CA ALA A 100 3.03 7.65 -7.26
C ALA A 100 4.23 7.93 -8.18
N CYS A 101 4.15 7.57 -9.47
CA CYS A 101 5.19 7.87 -10.44
C CYS A 101 5.38 9.37 -10.61
N ARG A 102 4.29 10.15 -10.74
CA ARG A 102 4.33 11.62 -10.85
C ARG A 102 4.97 12.26 -9.62
N LEU A 103 4.57 11.82 -8.42
CA LEU A 103 5.14 12.28 -7.15
C LEU A 103 6.65 11.98 -7.08
N HIS A 104 7.05 10.77 -7.41
CA HIS A 104 8.45 10.36 -7.44
C HIS A 104 9.28 11.21 -8.42
N GLN A 105 8.79 11.42 -9.64
CA GLN A 105 9.47 12.26 -10.65
C GLN A 105 9.62 13.70 -10.17
N GLY A 106 8.57 14.27 -9.58
CA GLY A 106 8.60 15.63 -9.04
C GLY A 106 9.58 15.76 -7.87
N LEU A 107 9.63 14.79 -6.97
CA LEU A 107 10.60 14.76 -5.85
C LEU A 107 12.04 14.67 -6.37
N ARG A 108 12.31 13.84 -7.38
CA ARG A 108 13.62 13.77 -8.02
C ARG A 108 14.04 15.03 -8.75
N ALA A 109 13.07 15.79 -9.27
CA ALA A 109 13.34 17.08 -9.89
C ALA A 109 13.75 18.15 -8.86
N ILE A 110 13.26 18.05 -7.62
CA ILE A 110 13.68 18.91 -6.50
C ILE A 110 15.07 18.50 -6.00
N ASP A 111 15.25 17.21 -5.71
CA ASP A 111 16.55 16.65 -5.31
C ASP A 111 16.69 15.20 -5.82
N PRO A 112 17.61 14.95 -6.77
CA PRO A 112 17.81 13.62 -7.33
C PRO A 112 18.24 12.56 -6.31
N ALA A 113 18.76 12.94 -5.16
CA ALA A 113 19.22 12.03 -4.11
C ALA A 113 18.06 11.47 -3.26
N TRP A 114 16.88 12.10 -3.29
CA TRP A 114 15.77 11.72 -2.43
C TRP A 114 15.11 10.40 -2.80
N CYS A 115 15.07 10.08 -4.08
CA CYS A 115 14.41 8.87 -4.57
C CYS A 115 15.37 8.03 -5.42
N ALA A 116 15.13 6.73 -5.48
CA ALA A 116 15.83 5.83 -6.40
C ALA A 116 15.72 6.30 -7.86
N ALA A 117 16.61 5.82 -8.73
CA ALA A 117 16.55 6.14 -10.15
C ALA A 117 15.32 5.52 -10.82
N GLU A 118 14.95 4.31 -10.39
CA GLU A 118 13.81 3.54 -10.88
C GLU A 118 12.50 4.11 -10.33
N LEU A 119 11.46 4.12 -11.18
CA LEU A 119 10.11 4.51 -10.79
C LEU A 119 9.50 3.52 -9.79
N PRO A 120 8.61 3.97 -8.91
CA PRO A 120 7.86 3.06 -8.06
C PRO A 120 6.95 2.16 -8.90
N GLN A 121 6.98 0.86 -8.64
CA GLN A 121 6.18 -0.12 -9.39
C GLN A 121 4.69 -0.05 -9.02
N THR A 122 4.36 0.47 -7.85
CA THR A 122 3.00 0.57 -7.33
C THR A 122 2.78 1.93 -6.66
N ASN A 123 1.98 1.98 -5.63
CA ASN A 123 1.51 3.18 -4.95
C ASN A 123 2.38 3.63 -3.75
N ILE A 124 3.63 3.20 -3.65
CA ILE A 124 4.51 3.55 -2.53
C ILE A 124 5.74 4.27 -3.06
N VAL A 125 5.96 5.49 -2.58
CA VAL A 125 7.16 6.28 -2.84
C VAL A 125 7.99 6.34 -1.57
N GLN A 126 9.27 5.99 -1.68
CA GLN A 126 10.24 6.12 -0.61
C GLN A 126 11.14 7.31 -0.89
N VAL A 127 11.26 8.21 0.09
CA VAL A 127 12.02 9.44 -0.02
C VAL A 127 13.07 9.46 1.09
N ARG A 128 14.33 9.53 0.72
CA ARG A 128 15.44 9.65 1.67
C ARG A 128 15.82 11.11 1.83
N VAL A 129 15.28 11.75 2.85
CA VAL A 129 15.56 13.17 3.12
C VAL A 129 16.86 13.38 3.90
N ASP A 130 17.35 12.32 4.59
CA ASP A 130 18.58 12.32 5.35
C ASP A 130 19.02 10.87 5.64
N THR A 131 20.18 10.69 6.27
CA THR A 131 20.67 9.40 6.75
C THR A 131 20.23 9.10 8.19
N SER A 132 19.71 10.09 8.94
CA SER A 132 19.31 9.95 10.34
C SER A 132 17.79 9.84 10.51
N ALA A 133 17.37 9.03 11.47
CA ALA A 133 15.97 8.92 11.86
C ALA A 133 15.46 10.19 12.57
N ALA A 134 16.35 11.01 13.14
CA ALA A 134 15.98 12.26 13.82
C ALA A 134 15.56 13.30 12.78
N GLU A 135 16.35 13.48 11.71
CA GLU A 135 16.02 14.38 10.61
C GLU A 135 14.75 13.95 9.88
N ALA A 136 14.54 12.65 9.64
CA ALA A 136 13.30 12.18 9.04
C ALA A 136 12.05 12.55 9.88
N ARG A 137 12.15 12.50 11.22
CA ARG A 137 11.06 12.96 12.11
C ARG A 137 10.86 14.48 12.03
N LEU A 138 11.94 15.24 11.92
CA LEU A 138 11.86 16.68 11.75
C LEU A 138 11.19 17.06 10.42
N TRP A 139 11.57 16.40 9.34
CA TRP A 139 10.90 16.54 8.03
C TRP A 139 9.42 16.15 8.13
N GLN A 140 9.09 15.04 8.79
CA GLN A 140 7.70 14.62 9.00
C GLN A 140 6.89 15.72 9.72
N ALA A 141 7.45 16.31 10.77
CA ALA A 141 6.77 17.37 11.53
C ALA A 141 6.56 18.64 10.68
N ARG A 142 7.57 19.07 9.92
CA ARG A 142 7.47 20.22 9.04
C ARG A 142 6.48 20.01 7.88
N LEU A 143 6.48 18.82 7.29
CA LEU A 143 5.51 18.43 6.26
C LEU A 143 4.08 18.41 6.82
N ALA A 144 3.88 17.91 8.05
CA ALA A 144 2.58 17.93 8.71
C ALA A 144 2.06 19.36 8.93
N GLN A 145 2.94 20.30 9.28
CA GLN A 145 2.58 21.74 9.39
C GLN A 145 2.17 22.32 8.02
N ALA A 146 2.72 21.79 6.94
CA ALA A 146 2.32 22.15 5.57
C ALA A 146 1.11 21.36 5.05
N GLY A 147 0.44 20.58 5.91
CA GLY A 147 -0.73 19.77 5.54
C GLY A 147 -0.40 18.42 4.89
N VAL A 148 0.87 18.01 4.84
CA VAL A 148 1.31 16.76 4.21
C VAL A 148 1.63 15.71 5.27
N LEU A 149 0.79 14.68 5.37
CA LEU A 149 0.95 13.61 6.35
C LEU A 149 1.74 12.45 5.74
N VAL A 150 2.93 12.19 6.28
CA VAL A 150 3.81 11.10 5.84
C VAL A 150 4.20 10.21 7.02
N ARG A 151 4.67 9.01 6.74
CA ARG A 151 5.24 8.11 7.75
C ARG A 151 6.75 8.09 7.65
N THR A 152 7.42 8.12 8.80
CA THR A 152 8.85 7.82 8.87
C THR A 152 9.07 6.30 8.78
N GLY A 153 10.05 5.91 7.97
CA GLY A 153 10.61 4.56 7.94
C GLY A 153 11.88 4.47 8.79
N SER A 154 12.66 3.41 8.60
CA SER A 154 14.00 3.29 9.17
C SER A 154 15.00 4.20 8.43
N ALA A 155 16.07 4.60 9.12
CA ALA A 155 17.25 5.22 8.51
C ALA A 155 16.97 6.43 7.60
N GLY A 156 16.24 7.42 8.10
CA GLY A 156 16.05 8.68 7.37
C GLY A 156 15.06 8.62 6.21
N LEU A 157 14.31 7.52 6.06
CA LEU A 157 13.32 7.36 5.02
C LEU A 157 11.96 7.94 5.43
N LEU A 158 11.32 8.66 4.52
CA LEU A 158 9.90 8.95 4.54
C LEU A 158 9.19 8.00 3.58
N ARG A 159 8.00 7.56 3.96
CA ARG A 159 7.15 6.72 3.14
C ARG A 159 5.86 7.45 2.82
N LEU A 160 5.66 7.72 1.54
CA LEU A 160 4.45 8.31 1.00
C LEU A 160 3.66 7.20 0.29
N VAL A 161 2.34 7.24 0.43
CA VAL A 161 1.46 6.23 -0.16
C VAL A 161 0.31 6.94 -0.85
N THR A 162 0.19 6.76 -2.15
CA THR A 162 -0.97 7.24 -2.91
C THR A 162 -2.15 6.29 -2.73
N HIS A 163 -3.34 6.83 -2.67
CA HIS A 163 -4.60 6.10 -2.51
C HIS A 163 -5.76 6.95 -3.02
N ARG A 164 -6.98 6.41 -3.03
CA ARG A 164 -8.17 7.06 -3.62
C ARG A 164 -8.43 8.53 -3.22
N HIS A 165 -7.95 8.95 -2.07
CA HIS A 165 -8.14 10.33 -1.59
C HIS A 165 -6.95 11.25 -1.92
N ILE A 166 -5.93 10.74 -2.61
CA ILE A 166 -4.82 11.54 -3.11
C ILE A 166 -5.09 11.80 -4.59
N ASP A 167 -5.53 12.98 -4.90
CA ASP A 167 -5.73 13.47 -6.27
C ASP A 167 -4.48 14.19 -6.79
N ASP A 168 -4.55 14.75 -7.98
CA ASP A 168 -3.45 15.44 -8.62
C ASP A 168 -3.09 16.74 -7.88
N ALA A 169 -4.08 17.42 -7.31
CA ALA A 169 -3.86 18.64 -6.52
C ALA A 169 -3.11 18.32 -5.21
N ALA A 170 -3.41 17.18 -4.58
CA ALA A 170 -2.68 16.72 -3.41
C ALA A 170 -1.23 16.37 -3.74
N VAL A 171 -0.96 15.79 -4.91
CA VAL A 171 0.41 15.56 -5.39
C VAL A 171 1.15 16.89 -5.58
N ASP A 172 0.54 17.86 -6.24
CA ASP A 172 1.14 19.19 -6.46
C ASP A 172 1.42 19.91 -5.13
N SER A 173 0.48 19.89 -4.22
CA SER A 173 0.65 20.49 -2.87
C SER A 173 1.80 19.82 -2.11
N THR A 174 1.92 18.48 -2.23
CA THR A 174 3.02 17.74 -1.63
C THR A 174 4.37 18.17 -2.20
N LEU A 175 4.49 18.23 -3.52
CA LEU A 175 5.72 18.68 -4.18
C LEU A 175 6.11 20.10 -3.78
N GLN A 176 5.15 21.03 -3.71
CA GLN A 176 5.39 22.40 -3.25
C GLN A 176 5.88 22.44 -1.80
N ALA A 177 5.32 21.61 -0.91
CA ALA A 177 5.75 21.53 0.48
C ALA A 177 7.21 21.04 0.59
N PHE A 178 7.58 20.00 -0.15
CA PHE A 178 8.96 19.51 -0.20
C PHE A 178 9.93 20.57 -0.75
N ALA A 179 9.57 21.25 -1.83
CA ALA A 179 10.41 22.29 -2.42
C ALA A 179 10.67 23.46 -1.46
N ARG A 180 9.62 23.93 -0.73
CA ARG A 180 9.77 24.99 0.29
C ARG A 180 10.66 24.59 1.44
N LEU A 181 10.62 23.32 1.86
CA LEU A 181 11.45 22.84 2.97
C LEU A 181 12.90 22.61 2.58
N GLN A 182 13.17 22.29 1.31
CA GLN A 182 14.52 22.17 0.77
C GLN A 182 15.22 23.51 0.62
N HIS A 183 14.46 24.55 0.25
CA HIS A 183 14.97 25.91 0.03
C HIS A 183 14.20 26.90 0.93
N PRO A 184 14.47 26.92 2.24
CA PRO A 184 13.81 27.87 3.15
C PRO A 184 14.23 29.29 2.75
N THR A 185 13.24 30.11 2.39
CA THR A 185 13.41 31.55 2.10
C THR A 185 13.67 32.34 3.37
#